data_a0221190cb28261bc744d8feb21daa6b
#
_entry.id   a0221190cb28261bc744d8feb21daa6b
#
_cell.length_a   1.000
_cell.length_b   1.000
_cell.length_c   1.000
_cell.angle_alpha   90.00
_cell.angle_beta   90.00
_cell.angle_gamma   90.00
#
_symmetry.space_group_name_H-M   'P 1'
#
loop_
_entity.id
_entity.type
_entity.pdbx_description
1 polymer ?
#
loop_
_entity_poly.entity_id
_entity_poly.type
_entity_poly.pdbx_seq_one_letter_code
_entity_poly.pdbx_strand_id
1 'polypeptide(L)'
;MSDSTLKPISIERVVTELKRLSEGRKSGQYAEDEYEHRFARMVGELRDRRIDGNRADIMTAFEGLRRDGFLDPGAWERLTKSLGLGPGRI
;
A
#
# COMPACT_ATOMS: atom_id res chain seq x y z
N MET A 1 14.26 0.62 -23.43
CA MET A 1 14.22 0.83 -22.84
C MET A 1 14.23 0.99 -21.99
N SER A 2 14.44 0.99 -21.73
CA SER A 2 14.64 0.99 -20.88
C SER A 2 14.49 1.22 -20.12
N ASP A 3 14.26 1.61 -19.81
CA ASP A 3 14.28 1.74 -18.85
C ASP A 3 13.79 0.89 -18.03
N SER A 4 14.22 0.25 -18.08
CA SER A 4 14.05 -0.83 -17.14
C SER A 4 14.09 -0.35 -15.71
N THR A 5 14.56 0.77 -15.45
CA THR A 5 14.63 1.33 -14.12
C THR A 5 13.27 1.87 -13.70
N LEU A 6 12.69 1.27 -12.68
CA LEU A 6 11.41 1.71 -12.17
C LEU A 6 11.63 2.85 -11.19
N LYS A 7 10.87 3.91 -11.37
CA LYS A 7 10.98 5.05 -10.47
C LYS A 7 10.21 4.79 -9.20
N PRO A 8 10.72 5.25 -8.06
CA PRO A 8 9.97 5.12 -6.82
C PRO A 8 8.63 5.85 -6.91
N ILE A 9 7.68 5.36 -6.15
CA ILE A 9 6.34 5.95 -6.11
C ILE A 9 6.28 6.87 -4.90
N SER A 10 5.74 8.08 -5.11
CA SER A 10 5.64 9.03 -4.01
C SER A 10 4.67 8.52 -2.94
N ILE A 11 4.93 8.92 -1.69
CA ILE A 11 4.05 8.55 -0.59
C ILE A 11 2.63 9.04 -0.85
N GLU A 12 2.49 10.25 -1.38
CA GLU A 12 1.17 10.81 -1.67
C GLU A 12 0.41 9.93 -2.65
N ARG A 13 1.09 9.44 -3.66
CA ARG A 13 0.42 8.60 -4.64
C ARG A 13 0.00 7.28 -4.03
N VAL A 14 0.86 6.69 -3.19
CA VAL A 14 0.52 5.45 -2.51
C VAL A 14 -0.71 5.64 -1.64
N VAL A 15 -0.75 6.73 -0.89
CA VAL A 15 -1.90 7.04 -0.04
C VAL A 15 -3.16 7.16 -0.87
N THR A 16 -3.09 7.90 -1.98
CA THR A 16 -4.24 8.07 -2.85
C THR A 16 -4.74 6.74 -3.39
N GLU A 17 -3.84 5.88 -3.82
CA GLU A 17 -4.24 4.59 -4.37
C GLU A 17 -4.86 3.68 -3.32
N LEU A 18 -4.30 3.67 -2.12
CA LEU A 18 -4.85 2.85 -1.05
C LEU A 18 -6.24 3.33 -0.64
N LYS A 19 -6.43 4.65 -0.58
CA LYS A 19 -7.76 5.19 -0.29
C LYS A 19 -8.76 4.80 -1.36
N ARG A 20 -8.35 4.87 -2.62
CA ARG A 20 -9.22 4.53 -3.73
C ARG A 20 -9.64 3.05 -3.67
N LEU A 21 -8.70 2.18 -3.35
CA LEU A 21 -9.03 0.76 -3.21
C LEU A 21 -10.03 0.53 -2.09
N SER A 22 -9.80 1.16 -0.94
CA SER A 22 -10.68 1.00 0.20
C SER A 22 -12.08 1.52 -0.11
N GLU A 23 -12.16 2.69 -0.75
CA GLU A 23 -13.46 3.28 -1.08
C GLU A 23 -14.19 2.45 -2.12
N GLY A 24 -13.46 1.92 -3.09
CA GLY A 24 -14.09 1.06 -4.09
C GLY A 24 -14.68 -0.20 -3.49
N ARG A 25 -13.98 -0.75 -2.48
CA ARG A 25 -14.48 -1.92 -1.79
C ARG A 25 -15.73 -1.59 -0.98
N LYS A 26 -15.69 -0.48 -0.24
CA LYS A 26 -16.82 -0.09 0.62
C LYS A 26 -18.05 0.29 -0.18
N SER A 27 -17.86 0.91 -1.33
CA SER A 27 -18.98 1.34 -2.16
C SER A 27 -19.56 0.23 -3.01
N GLY A 28 -18.91 -0.93 -3.02
CA GLY A 28 -19.36 -2.04 -3.85
C GLY A 28 -18.87 -1.98 -5.28
N GLN A 29 -18.03 -1.00 -5.60
CA GLN A 29 -17.45 -0.89 -6.94
C GLN A 29 -16.58 -2.10 -7.26
N TYR A 30 -15.85 -2.58 -6.26
CA TYR A 30 -15.02 -3.77 -6.39
C TYR A 30 -15.62 -4.91 -5.58
N ALA A 31 -15.84 -6.05 -6.23
CA ALA A 31 -16.18 -7.27 -5.50
C ALA A 31 -14.99 -7.66 -4.61
N GLU A 32 -15.25 -8.50 -3.64
CA GLU A 32 -14.22 -8.84 -2.67
C GLU A 32 -12.99 -9.46 -3.34
N ASP A 33 -13.20 -10.37 -4.27
CA ASP A 33 -12.08 -11.01 -4.96
C ASP A 33 -11.35 -10.01 -5.86
N GLU A 34 -12.06 -9.07 -6.45
CA GLU A 34 -11.43 -8.05 -7.27
C GLU A 34 -10.58 -7.12 -6.41
N TYR A 35 -11.09 -6.75 -5.25
CA TYR A 35 -10.33 -5.93 -4.31
C TYR A 35 -9.04 -6.63 -3.90
N GLU A 36 -9.14 -7.91 -3.56
CA GLU A 36 -7.98 -8.68 -3.16
C GLU A 36 -6.94 -8.75 -4.27
N HIS A 37 -7.40 -8.94 -5.48
CA HIS A 37 -6.52 -9.02 -6.63
C HIS A 37 -5.80 -7.69 -6.86
N ARG A 38 -6.54 -6.60 -6.80
CA ARG A 38 -5.96 -5.27 -6.99
C ARG A 38 -4.99 -4.91 -5.88
N PHE A 39 -5.34 -5.29 -4.67
CA PHE A 39 -4.48 -5.02 -3.52
C PHE A 39 -3.16 -5.78 -3.64
N ALA A 40 -3.23 -7.07 -3.97
CA ALA A 40 -2.03 -7.88 -4.12
C ALA A 40 -1.13 -7.32 -5.23
N ARG A 41 -1.73 -6.88 -6.31
CA ARG A 41 -1.00 -6.30 -7.41
C ARG A 41 -0.29 -5.03 -7.01
N MET A 42 -0.98 -4.19 -6.23
CA MET A 42 -0.38 -2.96 -5.75
C MET A 42 0.80 -3.23 -4.81
N VAL A 43 0.64 -4.19 -3.91
CA VAL A 43 1.72 -4.56 -3.01
C VAL A 43 2.93 -5.01 -3.80
N GLY A 44 2.71 -5.82 -4.83
CA GLY A 44 3.81 -6.26 -5.67
C GLY A 44 4.51 -5.11 -6.36
N GLU A 45 3.73 -4.15 -6.85
CA GLU A 45 4.31 -2.99 -7.51
C GLU A 45 5.15 -2.16 -6.53
N LEU A 46 4.66 -1.99 -5.32
CA LEU A 46 5.38 -1.22 -4.30
C LEU A 46 6.69 -1.91 -3.93
N ARG A 47 6.70 -3.22 -3.90
CA ARG A 47 7.93 -3.96 -3.62
C ARG A 47 8.95 -3.75 -4.73
N ASP A 48 8.49 -3.76 -5.97
CA ASP A 48 9.38 -3.64 -7.11
C ASP A 48 9.89 -2.23 -7.30
N ARG A 49 9.01 -1.25 -7.15
CA ARG A 49 9.37 0.14 -7.42
C ARG A 49 9.85 0.89 -6.20
N ARG A 50 9.44 0.44 -5.03
CA ARG A 50 9.74 1.09 -3.77
C ARG A 50 8.99 2.40 -3.62
N ILE A 51 8.87 2.84 -2.38
CA ILE A 51 8.18 4.08 -2.05
C ILE A 51 9.24 5.15 -1.81
N ASP A 52 9.03 6.30 -2.42
CA ASP A 52 9.97 7.42 -2.32
C ASP A 52 9.77 8.13 -0.97
N GLY A 53 10.57 7.75 0.00
CA GLY A 53 10.50 8.33 1.33
C GLY A 53 11.23 7.43 2.31
N ASN A 54 11.53 7.98 3.48
CA ASN A 54 12.18 7.17 4.49
C ASN A 54 11.15 6.33 5.23
N ARG A 55 11.65 5.38 6.00
CA ARG A 55 10.78 4.44 6.70
C ARG A 55 9.81 5.15 7.64
N ALA A 56 10.29 6.16 8.35
CA ALA A 56 9.44 6.86 9.30
C ALA A 56 8.28 7.58 8.61
N ASP A 57 8.56 8.23 7.48
CA ASP A 57 7.52 8.94 6.73
C ASP A 57 6.50 7.96 6.17
N ILE A 58 6.96 6.84 5.65
CA ILE A 58 6.08 5.82 5.10
C ILE A 58 5.18 5.26 6.19
N MET A 59 5.76 4.95 7.34
CA MET A 59 5.00 4.40 8.45
C MET A 59 3.98 5.41 8.97
N THR A 60 4.36 6.68 9.03
CA THR A 60 3.42 7.72 9.45
C THR A 60 2.22 7.78 8.53
N ALA A 61 2.46 7.73 7.22
CA ALA A 61 1.37 7.76 6.25
C ALA A 61 0.46 6.55 6.39
N PHE A 62 1.06 5.36 6.55
CA PHE A 62 0.26 4.13 6.69
C PHE A 62 -0.51 4.12 8.01
N GLU A 63 0.07 4.65 9.08
CA GLU A 63 -0.62 4.77 10.36
C GLU A 63 -1.85 5.66 10.22
N GLY A 64 -1.71 6.75 9.48
CA GLY A 64 -2.84 7.63 9.22
C GLY A 64 -3.96 6.93 8.48
N LEU A 65 -3.59 6.16 7.47
CA LEU A 65 -4.58 5.39 6.70
C LEU A 65 -5.28 4.36 7.58
N ARG A 66 -4.53 3.69 8.42
CA ARG A 66 -5.12 2.70 9.32
C ARG A 66 -6.06 3.35 10.32
N ARG A 67 -5.63 4.45 10.90
CA ARG A 67 -6.45 5.17 11.88
C ARG A 67 -7.75 5.66 11.27
N ASP A 68 -7.69 6.09 10.02
CA ASP A 68 -8.86 6.63 9.32
C ASP A 68 -9.75 5.55 8.70
N GLY A 69 -9.38 4.27 8.86
CA GLY A 69 -10.21 3.18 8.40
C GLY A 69 -9.98 2.75 6.97
N PHE A 70 -8.93 3.25 6.33
CA PHE A 70 -8.62 2.86 4.95
C PHE A 70 -7.81 1.57 4.88
N LEU A 71 -7.19 1.17 5.98
CA LEU A 71 -6.45 -0.09 6.05
C LEU A 71 -6.95 -0.90 7.24
N ASP A 72 -7.56 -2.05 6.95
CA ASP A 72 -7.94 -2.94 8.04
C ASP A 72 -6.70 -3.69 8.54
N PRO A 73 -6.81 -4.43 9.65
CA PRO A 73 -5.64 -5.11 10.22
C PRO A 73 -4.96 -6.05 9.24
N GLY A 74 -5.74 -6.73 8.40
CA GLY A 74 -5.16 -7.65 7.43
C GLY A 74 -4.36 -6.92 6.38
N ALA A 75 -4.91 -5.82 5.86
CA ALA A 75 -4.21 -5.02 4.85
C ALA A 75 -2.96 -4.39 5.44
N TRP A 76 -3.07 -3.87 6.65
CA TRP A 76 -1.93 -3.29 7.36
C TRP A 76 -0.80 -4.29 7.47
N GLU A 77 -1.14 -5.50 7.92
CA GLU A 77 -0.13 -6.53 8.12
C GLU A 77 0.53 -6.93 6.81
N ARG A 78 -0.28 -7.11 5.77
CA ARG A 78 0.25 -7.49 4.47
C ARG A 78 1.21 -6.44 3.93
N LEU A 79 0.85 -5.17 4.05
CA LEU A 79 1.70 -4.09 3.57
C LEU A 79 3.01 -4.03 4.34
N THR A 80 2.93 -4.03 5.67
CA THR A 80 4.13 -3.87 6.48
C THR A 80 5.06 -5.06 6.32
N LYS A 81 4.51 -6.26 6.25
CA LYS A 81 5.33 -7.45 6.04
C LYS A 81 5.99 -7.45 4.67
N SER A 82 5.20 -7.18 3.64
CA SER A 82 5.70 -7.26 2.28
C SER A 82 6.75 -6.21 1.98
N LEU A 83 6.63 -5.05 2.62
CA LEU A 83 7.56 -3.96 2.38
C LEU A 83 8.68 -3.89 3.42
N GLY A 84 8.68 -4.83 4.34
CA GLY A 84 9.74 -4.86 5.36
C GLY A 84 9.63 -3.75 6.37
N LEU A 85 8.43 -3.24 6.59
CA LEU A 85 8.21 -2.13 7.51
C LEU A 85 7.72 -2.58 8.88
N GLY A 86 7.55 -3.87 9.06
CA GLY A 86 7.02 -4.39 10.32
C GLY A 86 7.95 -4.05 11.49
N PRO A 87 7.46 -4.27 12.71
CA PRO A 87 8.24 -3.97 13.90
C PRO A 87 9.37 -4.99 14.02
N GLY A 88 10.05 -5.05 13.30
CA GLY A 88 11.15 -5.78 13.26
C GLY A 88 11.20 -7.13 13.72
N ARG A 89 11.43 -7.35 13.98
CA ARG A 89 11.76 -8.29 14.26
C ARG A 89 12.56 -8.53 15.07
N ILE A 90 12.68 -8.80 15.49
CA ILE A 90 13.44 -8.93 16.33
C ILE A 90 13.95 -9.48 16.40
#